data_0865737d573644825273cd7291c088a6
#
_entry.id   0865737d573644825273cd7291c088a6
#
_cell.length_a   1.000
_cell.length_b   1.000
_cell.length_c   1.000
_cell.angle_alpha   90.00
_cell.angle_beta   90.00
_cell.angle_gamma   90.00
#
_symmetry.space_group_name_H-M   'P 1'
#
loop_
_entity.id
_entity.type
_entity.pdbx_description
1 polymer ?
#
loop_
_entity_poly.entity_id
_entity_poly.type
_entity_poly.pdbx_seq_one_letter_code
_entity_poly.pdbx_strand_id
1 'polypeptide(L)'
;CYTTKQYFKCVTEKYKRIYSFEPEPEQFVKCKKIIEDGQYPNWEIFNYGVCDNNGKLYFSSNSSCSKISQDGDLEVNVIKLDDFFKTHEPPTFIKMDIEGSELVALKGCTEIISKYKPKLAICVYHKPEDIFEIPEFILSLNSDYKMWLRHYTNLVNETVLYCE
;
A
#
# COMPACT_ATOMS: atom_id res chain seq x y z
N CYS A 1 -4.67 -7.56 5.44
CA CYS A 1 -5.13 -8.87 4.93
C CYS A 1 -6.65 -9.02 4.89
N TYR A 2 -7.41 -8.51 5.85
CA TYR A 2 -8.87 -8.68 5.87
C TYR A 2 -9.55 -8.01 4.66
N THR A 3 -9.21 -6.78 4.37
CA THR A 3 -9.71 -6.04 3.19
C THR A 3 -9.31 -6.70 1.89
N THR A 4 -8.08 -7.20 1.78
CA THR A 4 -7.60 -7.94 0.61
C THR A 4 -8.39 -9.24 0.43
N LYS A 5 -8.66 -10.00 1.51
CA LYS A 5 -9.48 -11.21 1.48
C LYS A 5 -10.92 -10.94 1.03
N GLN A 6 -11.52 -9.82 1.46
CA GLN A 6 -12.85 -9.41 1.01
C GLN A 6 -12.86 -9.02 -0.47
N TYR A 7 -11.84 -8.29 -0.92
CA TYR A 7 -11.67 -7.95 -2.32
C TYR A 7 -11.64 -9.22 -3.20
N PHE A 8 -10.89 -10.25 -2.81
CA PHE A 8 -10.85 -11.52 -3.56
C PHE A 8 -12.16 -12.27 -3.60
N LYS A 9 -12.95 -12.24 -2.56
CA LYS A 9 -14.31 -12.84 -2.57
C LYS A 9 -15.24 -12.15 -3.56
N CYS A 10 -15.02 -10.87 -3.85
CA CYS A 10 -15.87 -10.05 -4.72
C CYS A 10 -15.41 -10.01 -6.19
N VAL A 11 -14.13 -10.17 -6.47
CA VAL A 11 -13.51 -9.85 -7.79
C VAL A 11 -12.97 -11.09 -8.51
N THR A 12 -13.54 -12.24 -8.32
CA THR A 12 -13.12 -13.49 -8.98
C THR A 12 -11.68 -13.96 -8.64
N GLU A 13 -11.56 -15.21 -8.32
CA GLU A 13 -10.36 -15.92 -7.89
C GLU A 13 -9.18 -15.96 -8.91
N LYS A 14 -9.14 -15.06 -9.89
CA LYS A 14 -8.14 -15.06 -10.96
C LYS A 14 -7.10 -13.98 -10.74
N TYR A 15 -6.11 -14.27 -9.95
CA TYR A 15 -4.87 -13.49 -9.87
C TYR A 15 -3.69 -14.39 -10.22
N LYS A 16 -2.64 -13.81 -10.79
CA LYS A 16 -1.39 -14.51 -11.08
C LYS A 16 -0.53 -14.60 -9.82
N ARG A 17 -0.38 -13.48 -9.11
CA ARG A 17 0.43 -13.34 -7.90
C ARG A 17 -0.02 -12.15 -7.07
N ILE A 18 0.14 -12.25 -5.76
CA ILE A 18 -0.09 -11.17 -4.82
C ILE A 18 1.15 -10.97 -3.98
N TYR A 19 1.54 -9.73 -3.83
CA TYR A 19 2.56 -9.29 -2.88
C TYR A 19 1.89 -8.39 -1.84
N SER A 20 2.00 -8.74 -0.57
CA SER A 20 1.52 -7.93 0.55
C SER A 20 2.68 -7.52 1.43
N PHE A 21 2.59 -6.31 1.96
CA PHE A 21 3.59 -5.74 2.85
C PHE A 21 2.90 -5.35 4.15
N GLU A 22 3.41 -5.84 5.27
CA GLU A 22 2.89 -5.56 6.61
C GLU A 22 4.08 -5.29 7.54
N PRO A 23 4.29 -4.05 7.96
CA PRO A 23 5.43 -3.68 8.78
C PRO A 23 5.33 -4.19 10.22
N GLU A 24 4.13 -4.23 10.81
CA GLU A 24 3.96 -4.60 12.20
C GLU A 24 4.13 -6.12 12.38
N PRO A 25 5.11 -6.60 13.21
CA PRO A 25 5.41 -8.03 13.32
C PRO A 25 4.23 -8.89 13.77
N GLU A 26 3.42 -8.39 14.71
CA GLU A 26 2.26 -9.15 15.19
C GLU A 26 1.17 -9.30 14.11
N GLN A 27 0.91 -8.22 13.35
CA GLN A 27 -0.06 -8.26 12.26
C GLN A 27 0.49 -9.09 11.09
N PHE A 28 1.79 -8.99 10.82
CA PHE A 28 2.44 -9.85 9.82
C PHE A 28 2.21 -11.35 10.12
N VAL A 29 2.43 -11.79 11.38
CA VAL A 29 2.21 -13.18 11.78
C VAL A 29 0.74 -13.59 11.60
N LYS A 30 -0.21 -12.72 12.02
CA LYS A 30 -1.65 -12.97 11.83
C LYS A 30 -2.03 -13.07 10.35
N CYS A 31 -1.51 -12.15 9.53
CA CYS A 31 -1.76 -12.15 8.09
C CYS A 31 -1.18 -13.38 7.41
N LYS A 32 0.06 -13.75 7.75
CA LYS A 32 0.71 -14.95 7.24
C LYS A 32 -0.10 -16.21 7.53
N LYS A 33 -0.59 -16.35 8.77
CA LYS A 33 -1.47 -17.46 9.15
C LYS A 33 -2.77 -17.48 8.34
N ILE A 34 -3.40 -16.32 8.09
CA ILE A 34 -4.62 -16.25 7.26
C ILE A 34 -4.34 -16.74 5.83
N ILE A 35 -3.18 -16.41 5.27
CA ILE A 35 -2.79 -16.82 3.93
C ILE A 35 -2.55 -18.35 3.87
N GLU A 36 -1.82 -18.87 4.86
CA GLU A 36 -1.53 -20.31 4.97
C GLU A 36 -2.80 -21.15 5.20
N ASP A 37 -3.63 -20.77 6.18
CA ASP A 37 -4.90 -21.46 6.51
C ASP A 37 -5.90 -21.40 5.33
N GLY A 38 -5.91 -20.29 4.58
CA GLY A 38 -6.78 -20.09 3.42
C GLY A 38 -6.30 -20.79 2.15
N GLN A 39 -5.11 -21.37 2.16
CA GLN A 39 -4.49 -22.03 1.00
C GLN A 39 -4.52 -21.16 -0.28
N TYR A 40 -4.26 -19.85 -0.12
CA TYR A 40 -4.23 -18.94 -1.26
C TYR A 40 -2.94 -19.13 -2.06
N PRO A 41 -3.01 -19.66 -3.29
CA PRO A 41 -1.81 -19.90 -4.10
C PRO A 41 -1.18 -18.59 -4.53
N ASN A 42 0.15 -18.54 -4.61
CA ASN A 42 0.91 -17.40 -5.14
C ASN A 42 0.66 -16.07 -4.40
N TRP A 43 0.29 -16.13 -3.11
CA TRP A 43 0.21 -14.95 -2.24
C TRP A 43 1.38 -14.95 -1.27
N GLU A 44 2.27 -13.99 -1.46
CA GLU A 44 3.45 -13.78 -0.63
C GLU A 44 3.25 -12.55 0.26
N ILE A 45 3.68 -12.64 1.51
CA ILE A 45 3.65 -11.52 2.45
C ILE A 45 5.06 -11.25 2.99
N PHE A 46 5.41 -9.97 3.08
CA PHE A 46 6.71 -9.48 3.51
C PHE A 46 6.57 -8.60 4.74
N ASN A 47 7.45 -8.80 5.74
CA ASN A 47 7.45 -7.96 6.94
C ASN A 47 8.27 -6.70 6.69
N TYR A 48 7.75 -5.83 5.84
CA TYR A 48 8.30 -4.53 5.47
C TYR A 48 7.22 -3.47 5.45
N GLY A 49 7.56 -2.24 5.83
CA GLY A 49 6.82 -1.06 5.43
C GLY A 49 7.22 -0.62 4.02
N VAL A 50 6.31 0.02 3.31
CA VAL A 50 6.60 0.60 1.98
C VAL A 50 6.99 2.07 2.15
N CYS A 51 8.12 2.47 1.56
CA CYS A 51 8.70 3.80 1.71
C CYS A 51 9.37 4.28 0.41
N ASP A 52 9.86 5.51 0.39
CA ASP A 52 10.66 6.08 -0.70
C ASP A 52 12.14 5.65 -0.68
N ASN A 53 12.56 4.96 0.37
CA ASN A 53 13.92 4.44 0.55
C ASN A 53 13.91 3.03 1.15
N ASN A 54 15.06 2.37 1.11
CA ASN A 54 15.31 1.11 1.81
C ASN A 54 16.01 1.41 3.14
N GLY A 55 15.62 0.70 4.20
CA GLY A 55 16.26 0.87 5.50
C GLY A 55 15.38 0.48 6.67
N LYS A 56 15.49 1.23 7.74
CA LYS A 56 14.74 1.04 8.99
C LYS A 56 14.10 2.35 9.41
N LEU A 57 12.88 2.27 9.89
CA LEU A 57 12.15 3.37 10.50
C LEU A 57 11.72 2.97 11.91
N TYR A 58 11.52 3.96 12.76
CA TYR A 58 11.05 3.77 14.11
C TYR A 58 9.62 4.30 14.24
N PHE A 59 8.74 3.49 14.81
CA PHE A 59 7.35 3.84 15.06
C PHE A 59 7.08 3.93 16.54
N SER A 60 6.25 4.87 16.95
CA SER A 60 5.74 4.94 18.32
C SER A 60 4.52 4.04 18.46
N SER A 61 4.59 3.06 19.39
CA SER A 61 3.52 2.10 19.68
C SER A 61 2.28 2.72 20.36
N ASN A 62 2.37 3.99 20.80
CA ASN A 62 1.33 4.65 21.60
C ASN A 62 0.28 5.42 20.80
N SER A 63 0.33 5.39 19.46
CA SER A 63 -0.67 6.05 18.61
C SER A 63 -1.44 5.01 17.81
N SER A 64 -2.76 5.13 17.77
CA SER A 64 -3.65 4.33 16.90
C SER A 64 -3.37 4.54 15.41
N CYS A 65 -2.52 5.49 15.07
CA CYS A 65 -1.91 5.71 13.76
C CYS A 65 -0.40 5.63 13.96
N SER A 66 0.24 4.62 13.41
CA SER A 66 1.70 4.44 13.47
C SER A 66 2.39 5.59 12.74
N LYS A 67 2.80 6.62 13.47
CA LYS A 67 3.57 7.74 12.92
C LYS A 67 5.05 7.39 12.96
N ILE A 68 5.75 7.66 11.85
CA ILE A 68 7.21 7.63 11.79
C ILE A 68 7.74 8.61 12.84
N SER A 69 8.51 8.11 13.81
CA SER A 69 9.12 8.89 14.87
C SER A 69 10.60 8.55 14.97
N GLN A 70 11.45 9.56 15.22
CA GLN A 70 12.88 9.31 15.49
C GLN A 70 13.12 8.61 16.84
N ASP A 71 12.15 8.65 17.75
CA ASP A 71 12.19 8.08 19.11
C ASP A 71 11.16 6.95 19.28
N GLY A 72 10.81 6.23 18.22
CA GLY A 72 9.83 5.15 18.27
C GLY A 72 10.38 3.88 18.92
N ASP A 73 9.52 3.16 19.67
CA ASP A 73 9.88 1.92 20.36
C ASP A 73 9.93 0.68 19.45
N LEU A 74 9.36 0.78 18.25
CA LEU A 74 9.28 -0.32 17.29
C LEU A 74 10.12 -0.04 16.05
N GLU A 75 11.18 -0.81 15.86
CA GLU A 75 11.99 -0.78 14.64
C GLU A 75 11.31 -1.60 13.54
N VAL A 76 11.09 -0.99 12.38
CA VAL A 76 10.46 -1.61 11.22
C VAL A 76 11.36 -1.48 10.00
N ASN A 77 11.59 -2.58 9.30
CA ASN A 77 12.27 -2.55 8.02
C ASN A 77 11.35 -1.95 6.95
N VAL A 78 11.91 -1.09 6.11
CA VAL A 78 11.19 -0.47 4.99
C VAL A 78 11.87 -0.75 3.66
N ILE A 79 11.06 -0.79 2.62
CA ILE A 79 11.52 -1.09 1.27
C ILE A 79 10.91 -0.12 0.25
N LYS A 80 11.74 0.26 -0.72
CA LYS A 80 11.30 0.96 -1.93
C LYS A 80 10.76 -0.07 -2.93
N LEU A 81 9.50 0.07 -3.35
CA LEU A 81 8.88 -0.89 -4.27
C LEU A 81 9.54 -0.91 -5.65
N ASP A 82 10.06 0.23 -6.14
CA ASP A 82 10.85 0.24 -7.38
C ASP A 82 12.04 -0.72 -7.33
N ASP A 83 12.69 -0.86 -6.14
CA ASP A 83 13.80 -1.80 -5.97
C ASP A 83 13.33 -3.25 -5.81
N PHE A 84 12.24 -3.46 -5.08
CA PHE A 84 11.63 -4.79 -4.93
C PHE A 84 11.25 -5.39 -6.29
N PHE A 85 10.63 -4.60 -7.16
CA PHE A 85 10.18 -5.06 -8.47
C PHE A 85 11.27 -5.12 -9.56
N LYS A 86 12.54 -4.82 -9.23
CA LYS A 86 13.67 -5.16 -10.12
C LYS A 86 13.88 -6.67 -10.27
N THR A 87 13.48 -7.44 -9.25
CA THR A 87 13.63 -8.90 -9.21
C THR A 87 12.30 -9.65 -9.22
N HIS A 88 11.19 -8.94 -9.26
CA HIS A 88 9.83 -9.49 -9.27
C HIS A 88 9.04 -8.96 -10.47
N GLU A 89 7.98 -9.67 -10.84
CA GLU A 89 7.08 -9.19 -11.91
C GLU A 89 6.41 -7.87 -11.49
N PRO A 90 6.39 -6.86 -12.37
CA PRO A 90 5.75 -5.58 -12.05
C PRO A 90 4.25 -5.76 -11.79
N PRO A 91 3.68 -5.00 -10.84
CA PRO A 91 2.28 -5.10 -10.50
C PRO A 91 1.39 -4.51 -11.60
N THR A 92 0.22 -5.12 -11.79
CA THR A 92 -0.86 -4.57 -12.64
C THR A 92 -1.88 -3.79 -11.83
N PHE A 93 -1.84 -3.92 -10.50
CA PHE A 93 -2.72 -3.23 -9.56
C PHE A 93 -1.97 -2.99 -8.25
N ILE A 94 -2.11 -1.79 -7.69
CA ILE A 94 -1.57 -1.41 -6.38
C ILE A 94 -2.70 -0.86 -5.51
N LYS A 95 -2.87 -1.40 -4.29
CA LYS A 95 -3.72 -0.84 -3.25
C LYS A 95 -2.83 -0.33 -2.11
N MET A 96 -3.09 0.90 -1.66
CA MET A 96 -2.46 1.45 -0.45
C MET A 96 -3.53 1.97 0.51
N ASP A 97 -3.37 1.58 1.77
CA ASP A 97 -4.17 1.98 2.92
C ASP A 97 -3.23 1.83 4.12
N ILE A 98 -2.36 2.82 4.30
CA ILE A 98 -1.14 2.74 5.11
C ILE A 98 -0.97 3.93 6.06
N GLU A 99 -2.12 4.38 6.60
CA GLU A 99 -2.20 5.29 7.73
C GLU A 99 -1.45 6.64 7.52
N GLY A 100 -1.55 7.20 6.29
CA GLY A 100 -1.00 8.52 5.95
C GLY A 100 0.45 8.49 5.45
N SER A 101 0.97 7.32 5.09
CA SER A 101 2.27 7.17 4.44
C SER A 101 2.18 6.98 2.93
N GLU A 102 0.97 7.15 2.35
CA GLU A 102 0.67 6.84 0.95
C GLU A 102 1.54 7.63 -0.02
N LEU A 103 1.67 8.95 0.16
CA LEU A 103 2.49 9.79 -0.71
C LEU A 103 3.97 9.40 -0.67
N VAL A 104 4.49 9.07 0.52
CA VAL A 104 5.89 8.62 0.68
C VAL A 104 6.08 7.27 -0.01
N ALA A 105 5.17 6.34 0.18
CA ALA A 105 5.20 5.03 -0.48
C ALA A 105 5.11 5.16 -2.01
N LEU A 106 4.26 6.05 -2.52
CA LEU A 106 4.14 6.34 -3.96
C LEU A 106 5.43 6.92 -4.54
N LYS A 107 6.18 7.74 -3.80
CA LYS A 107 7.52 8.20 -4.21
C LYS A 107 8.49 7.03 -4.36
N GLY A 108 8.30 5.94 -3.60
CA GLY A 108 9.02 4.68 -3.76
C GLY A 108 8.55 3.80 -4.94
N CYS A 109 7.51 4.23 -5.66
CA CYS A 109 6.91 3.53 -6.81
C CYS A 109 7.02 4.33 -8.11
N THR A 110 7.90 5.33 -8.17
CA THR A 110 8.00 6.28 -9.30
C THR A 110 8.26 5.58 -10.64
N GLU A 111 9.20 4.64 -10.67
CA GLU A 111 9.53 3.88 -11.89
C GLU A 111 8.38 2.94 -12.30
N ILE A 112 7.76 2.28 -11.31
CA ILE A 112 6.63 1.37 -11.54
C ILE A 112 5.46 2.12 -12.15
N ILE A 113 5.08 3.26 -11.58
CA ILE A 113 3.93 4.05 -12.03
C ILE A 113 4.18 4.63 -13.41
N SER A 114 5.36 5.21 -13.64
CA SER A 114 5.72 5.84 -14.92
C SER A 114 5.81 4.83 -16.06
N LYS A 115 6.40 3.65 -15.80
CA LYS A 115 6.74 2.67 -16.83
C LYS A 115 5.62 1.67 -17.10
N TYR A 116 5.00 1.17 -16.05
CA TYR A 116 4.05 0.05 -16.16
C TYR A 116 2.59 0.47 -16.02
N LYS A 117 2.34 1.69 -15.54
CA LYS A 117 0.99 2.25 -15.38
C LYS A 117 0.00 1.26 -14.73
N PRO A 118 0.30 0.71 -13.54
CA PRO A 118 -0.64 -0.19 -12.85
C PRO A 118 -1.92 0.58 -12.49
N LYS A 119 -3.05 -0.11 -12.41
CA LYS A 119 -4.24 0.48 -11.78
C LYS A 119 -3.96 0.75 -10.31
N LEU A 120 -4.45 1.88 -9.80
CA LEU A 120 -4.22 2.29 -8.42
C LEU A 120 -5.53 2.39 -7.64
N ALA A 121 -5.48 2.00 -6.36
CA ALA A 121 -6.53 2.25 -5.36
C ALA A 121 -5.85 2.77 -4.09
N ILE A 122 -5.79 4.09 -3.94
CA ILE A 122 -5.03 4.76 -2.89
C ILE A 122 -5.98 5.45 -1.92
N CYS A 123 -5.88 5.14 -0.63
CA CYS A 123 -6.61 5.86 0.40
C CYS A 123 -6.07 7.29 0.52
N VAL A 124 -6.98 8.29 0.54
CA VAL A 124 -6.63 9.72 0.56
C VAL A 124 -7.39 10.46 1.66
N TYR A 125 -7.65 9.78 2.77
CA TYR A 125 -8.41 10.32 3.90
C TYR A 125 -7.60 10.48 5.18
N HIS A 126 -6.37 9.98 5.21
CA HIS A 126 -5.53 10.04 6.41
C HIS A 126 -4.98 11.44 6.70
N LYS A 127 -4.71 12.22 5.66
CA LYS A 127 -4.28 13.61 5.76
C LYS A 127 -5.13 14.49 4.85
N PRO A 128 -5.50 15.71 5.28
CA PRO A 128 -6.31 16.61 4.45
C PRO A 128 -5.67 16.95 3.10
N GLU A 129 -4.35 17.02 3.04
CA GLU A 129 -3.58 17.34 1.85
C GLU A 129 -3.54 16.20 0.83
N ASP A 130 -3.69 14.94 1.27
CA ASP A 130 -3.58 13.74 0.41
C ASP A 130 -4.56 13.76 -0.77
N ILE A 131 -5.74 14.38 -0.58
CA ILE A 131 -6.76 14.47 -1.63
C ILE A 131 -6.31 15.33 -2.83
N PHE A 132 -5.31 16.19 -2.65
CA PHE A 132 -4.73 17.04 -3.70
C PHE A 132 -3.33 16.56 -4.10
N GLU A 133 -2.44 16.34 -3.13
CA GLU A 133 -1.04 16.03 -3.38
C GLU A 133 -0.85 14.66 -4.06
N ILE A 134 -1.63 13.66 -3.68
CA ILE A 134 -1.52 12.32 -4.28
C ILE A 134 -1.94 12.30 -5.75
N PRO A 135 -3.11 12.86 -6.15
CA PRO A 135 -3.47 12.97 -7.57
C PRO A 135 -2.44 13.76 -8.39
N GLU A 136 -1.99 14.92 -7.89
CA GLU A 136 -0.97 15.73 -8.57
C GLU A 136 0.33 14.96 -8.77
N PHE A 137 0.80 14.25 -7.74
CA PHE A 137 1.99 13.44 -7.82
C PHE A 137 1.86 12.33 -8.88
N ILE A 138 0.77 11.57 -8.88
CA ILE A 138 0.53 10.50 -9.85
C ILE A 138 0.47 11.04 -11.28
N LEU A 139 -0.24 12.16 -11.51
CA LEU A 139 -0.32 12.81 -12.83
C LEU A 139 1.03 13.37 -13.29
N SER A 140 1.88 13.82 -12.38
CA SER A 140 3.25 14.25 -12.70
C SER A 140 4.13 13.11 -13.22
N LEU A 141 3.85 11.87 -12.81
CA LEU A 141 4.55 10.68 -13.28
C LEU A 141 4.00 10.15 -14.60
N ASN A 142 2.69 10.23 -14.78
CA ASN A 142 2.02 9.78 -16.00
C ASN A 142 0.67 10.50 -16.16
N SER A 143 0.59 11.46 -17.08
CA SER A 143 -0.59 12.28 -17.34
C SER A 143 -1.77 11.53 -17.97
N ASP A 144 -1.57 10.28 -18.42
CA ASP A 144 -2.61 9.49 -19.06
C ASP A 144 -3.54 8.79 -18.07
N TYR A 145 -3.30 8.90 -16.76
CA TYR A 145 -4.19 8.35 -15.77
C TYR A 145 -5.53 9.05 -15.76
N LYS A 146 -6.60 8.26 -15.85
CA LYS A 146 -7.95 8.70 -15.53
C LYS A 146 -8.21 8.42 -14.06
N MET A 147 -8.80 9.39 -13.36
CA MET A 147 -8.94 9.36 -11.90
C MET A 147 -10.38 9.52 -11.46
N TRP A 148 -10.74 8.79 -10.39
CA TRP A 148 -12.04 8.88 -9.71
C TRP A 148 -11.84 8.85 -8.21
N LEU A 149 -12.62 9.64 -7.49
CA LEU A 149 -12.76 9.54 -6.05
C LEU A 149 -14.04 8.78 -5.70
N ARG A 150 -13.93 7.85 -4.75
CA ARG A 150 -15.07 7.19 -4.13
C ARG A 150 -14.97 7.27 -2.62
N HIS A 151 -16.09 7.57 -2.00
CA HIS A 151 -16.25 7.57 -0.56
C HIS A 151 -17.23 6.48 -0.14
N TYR A 152 -16.87 5.64 0.84
CA TYR A 152 -17.58 4.39 1.15
C TYR A 152 -18.33 4.40 2.48
N THR A 153 -18.18 5.45 3.29
CA THR A 153 -18.81 5.57 4.60
C THR A 153 -19.52 6.92 4.78
N ASN A 154 -20.32 7.05 5.83
CA ASN A 154 -20.91 8.33 6.24
C ASN A 154 -19.97 9.12 7.18
N LEU A 155 -18.74 8.65 7.40
CA LEU A 155 -17.72 9.24 8.26
C LEU A 155 -16.59 9.80 7.40
N VAL A 156 -15.58 10.42 8.02
CA VAL A 156 -14.44 11.07 7.32
C VAL A 156 -13.46 10.10 6.68
N ASN A 157 -13.50 8.83 7.01
CA ASN A 157 -12.61 7.77 6.52
C ASN A 157 -13.19 7.05 5.29
N GLU A 158 -12.40 6.21 4.63
CA GLU A 158 -12.76 5.40 3.46
C GLU A 158 -12.97 6.19 2.16
N THR A 159 -12.20 7.27 1.96
CA THR A 159 -12.09 7.93 0.65
C THR A 159 -10.93 7.33 -0.13
N VAL A 160 -11.22 6.79 -1.31
CA VAL A 160 -10.24 6.11 -2.16
C VAL A 160 -10.15 6.79 -3.52
N LEU A 161 -8.91 7.10 -3.93
CA LEU A 161 -8.57 7.53 -5.28
C LEU A 161 -8.30 6.30 -6.14
N TYR A 162 -9.05 6.16 -7.22
CA TYR A 162 -8.83 5.14 -8.25
C TYR A 162 -8.19 5.77 -9.47
N CYS A 163 -7.16 5.09 -10.03
CA CYS A 163 -6.49 5.53 -11.25
C CYS A 163 -6.35 4.36 -12.23
N GLU A 164 -6.62 4.60 -13.51
CA GLU A 164 -6.40 3.66 -14.62
C GLU A 164 -6.01 4.34 -15.93
#